data_02677775802f48f304a0a0ba128807fe
#
_entry.id   02677775802f48f304a0a0ba128807fe
#
_cell.length_a   1.000
_cell.length_b   1.000
_cell.length_c   1.000
_cell.angle_alpha   90.00
_cell.angle_beta   90.00
_cell.angle_gamma   90.00
#
_symmetry.space_group_name_H-M   'P 1'
#
loop_
_entity.id
_entity.type
_entity.pdbx_description
1 polymer ?
#
loop_
_entity_poly.entity_id
_entity_poly.type
_entity_poly.pdbx_seq_one_letter_code
_entity_poly.pdbx_strand_id
1 'polypeptide(L)'
;MQVCAETSPWTSNNRIAISADGNPDADADDVGATPMTLAVLAKAGLQENLVHYDFNNFLEYKKIDPDQNRMWQSAMGGQSRWGFDRDRFFDASIDPEGAVSHLAMEINRSTAADPLYLIAGGPMELIYRALAAANADARQHVKIVSHHDYNEYFKPRLWHRNWNDIQTLVPNIGYLRIKDQNGNNGSGLKGSSIEDFAWLKEHADRNLNWVYERIAAGKPDVSDTGMLTWLLQINGDDESVTIPEMQQWFGRDIIPNQNGTSDTPPAPQGVTPKVTPPKTQKTFEEVDGKLVIEAEDVPLTDQWKVENKEPGFSGTGYIRWMPSWINKISHQHQGVLVYKLRIHTPGKYRMALRSSHRGAPERDKWNDCWTLMGLNPVHPYGITRKTYHSINQQQFDDDAGFTWHTTHDNYGSVAKNEGHFSTPVYQLDEGDHYFWICGRSGGFRIDKIHFFKEGVSGFKSDSEPTTPVLSTEQ
;
A
#
# COMPACT_ATOMS: atom_id res chain seq x y z
N MET A 1 27.32 -11.01 26.16
CA MET A 1 26.88 -12.33 25.68
C MET A 1 25.44 -12.14 25.21
N GLN A 2 25.23 -12.15 23.91
CA GLN A 2 23.91 -12.12 23.32
C GLN A 2 23.36 -13.55 23.42
N VAL A 3 22.30 -13.72 24.20
CA VAL A 3 21.64 -15.03 24.33
C VAL A 3 20.75 -15.13 23.09
N CYS A 4 21.04 -16.08 22.20
CA CYS A 4 20.12 -16.46 21.15
C CYS A 4 18.81 -16.92 21.79
N ALA A 5 17.68 -16.45 21.25
CA ALA A 5 16.37 -16.89 21.69
C ALA A 5 16.15 -18.33 21.19
N GLU A 6 16.09 -19.28 22.09
CA GLU A 6 15.98 -20.72 21.75
C GLU A 6 14.60 -21.07 21.16
N THR A 7 13.56 -20.34 21.51
CA THR A 7 12.18 -20.54 21.00
C THR A 7 11.50 -19.23 20.68
N SER A 8 10.70 -19.21 19.61
CA SER A 8 9.92 -18.04 19.23
C SER A 8 8.80 -17.77 20.23
N PRO A 9 8.71 -16.56 20.79
CA PRO A 9 7.61 -16.17 21.68
C PRO A 9 6.36 -15.71 20.89
N TRP A 10 6.37 -15.82 19.56
CA TRP A 10 5.24 -15.40 18.71
C TRP A 10 4.08 -16.40 18.77
N THR A 11 2.88 -15.90 18.65
CA THR A 11 1.66 -16.71 18.51
C THR A 11 0.82 -16.21 17.34
N SER A 12 -0.05 -17.05 16.79
CA SER A 12 -0.91 -16.72 15.65
C SER A 12 -1.87 -15.55 15.90
N ASN A 13 -1.99 -15.06 17.12
CA ASN A 13 -2.77 -13.87 17.46
C ASN A 13 -1.94 -12.57 17.38
N ASN A 14 -0.62 -12.67 17.24
CA ASN A 14 0.24 -11.49 17.21
C ASN A 14 0.40 -10.94 15.80
N ARG A 15 0.68 -9.64 15.75
CA ARG A 15 0.91 -8.88 14.52
C ARG A 15 2.36 -8.98 14.07
N ILE A 16 2.57 -8.95 12.75
CA ILE A 16 3.89 -8.98 12.10
C ILE A 16 4.05 -7.73 11.25
N ALA A 17 5.18 -7.05 11.38
CA ALA A 17 5.65 -6.03 10.46
C ALA A 17 6.98 -6.49 9.85
N ILE A 18 7.24 -6.11 8.61
CA ILE A 18 8.47 -6.45 7.89
C ILE A 18 9.03 -5.18 7.25
N SER A 19 10.33 -4.95 7.45
CA SER A 19 11.07 -3.87 6.80
C SER A 19 12.24 -4.49 6.06
N ALA A 20 12.20 -4.48 4.72
CA ALA A 20 13.14 -5.14 3.82
C ALA A 20 13.90 -4.13 2.96
N ASP A 21 15.15 -4.40 2.61
CA ASP A 21 15.88 -3.51 1.71
C ASP A 21 15.67 -3.89 0.23
N GLY A 22 16.58 -4.56 -0.45
CA GLY A 22 16.40 -4.95 -1.86
C GLY A 22 16.52 -3.82 -2.86
N ASN A 23 16.92 -2.62 -2.45
CA ASN A 23 17.21 -1.54 -3.38
C ASN A 23 18.18 -2.00 -4.48
N PRO A 24 18.00 -1.60 -5.75
CA PRO A 24 18.90 -1.96 -6.83
C PRO A 24 20.36 -1.65 -6.50
N ASP A 25 21.24 -2.60 -6.72
CA ASP A 25 22.67 -2.56 -6.41
C ASP A 25 23.03 -2.53 -4.90
N ALA A 26 22.05 -2.56 -4.00
CA ALA A 26 22.28 -2.64 -2.56
C ALA A 26 22.25 -4.09 -2.09
N ASP A 27 21.08 -4.73 -2.17
CA ASP A 27 20.91 -6.14 -1.89
C ASP A 27 19.92 -6.78 -2.87
N ALA A 28 20.35 -7.78 -3.62
CA ALA A 28 19.54 -8.39 -4.66
C ALA A 28 18.83 -9.69 -4.22
N ASP A 29 19.12 -10.18 -3.05
CA ASP A 29 18.49 -11.40 -2.49
C ASP A 29 17.07 -11.13 -2.02
N ASP A 30 16.77 -9.97 -1.48
CA ASP A 30 15.41 -9.56 -1.13
C ASP A 30 14.41 -9.64 -2.28
N VAL A 31 14.88 -9.53 -3.53
CA VAL A 31 14.05 -9.73 -4.72
C VAL A 31 13.44 -11.14 -4.73
N GLY A 32 14.14 -12.14 -4.20
CA GLY A 32 13.68 -13.51 -4.01
C GLY A 32 13.08 -13.76 -2.63
N ALA A 33 13.67 -13.20 -1.57
CA ALA A 33 13.22 -13.40 -0.20
C ALA A 33 11.82 -12.80 0.05
N THR A 34 11.52 -11.63 -0.51
CA THR A 34 10.20 -10.99 -0.38
C THR A 34 9.05 -11.90 -0.84
N PRO A 35 9.01 -12.41 -2.09
CA PRO A 35 7.91 -13.27 -2.50
C PRO A 35 7.92 -14.63 -1.77
N MET A 36 9.07 -15.16 -1.35
CA MET A 36 9.13 -16.36 -0.52
C MET A 36 8.49 -16.12 0.86
N THR A 37 8.80 -14.99 1.49
CA THR A 37 8.21 -14.58 2.77
C THR A 37 6.69 -14.45 2.67
N LEU A 38 6.19 -13.82 1.60
CA LEU A 38 4.75 -13.68 1.36
C LEU A 38 4.09 -15.03 1.07
N ALA A 39 4.76 -15.94 0.34
CA ALA A 39 4.27 -17.29 0.11
C ALA A 39 4.17 -18.10 1.42
N VAL A 40 5.14 -17.95 2.32
CA VAL A 40 5.13 -18.59 3.66
C VAL A 40 3.96 -18.06 4.48
N LEU A 41 3.78 -16.77 4.58
CA LEU A 41 2.65 -16.16 5.30
C LEU A 41 1.30 -16.63 4.73
N ALA A 42 1.16 -16.63 3.41
CA ALA A 42 -0.07 -17.04 2.75
C ALA A 42 -0.39 -18.51 2.98
N LYS A 43 0.60 -19.40 2.87
CA LYS A 43 0.43 -20.82 3.15
C LYS A 43 0.08 -21.07 4.62
N ALA A 44 0.61 -20.28 5.53
CA ALA A 44 0.27 -20.35 6.96
C ALA A 44 -1.10 -19.73 7.30
N GLY A 45 -1.79 -19.08 6.34
CA GLY A 45 -3.07 -18.40 6.59
C GLY A 45 -2.93 -17.11 7.40
N LEU A 46 -1.80 -16.43 7.31
CA LEU A 46 -1.41 -15.29 8.16
C LEU A 46 -1.44 -13.94 7.42
N GLN A 47 -2.22 -13.84 6.34
CA GLN A 47 -2.30 -12.58 5.58
C GLN A 47 -2.77 -11.41 6.45
N GLU A 48 -3.72 -11.65 7.36
CA GLU A 48 -4.23 -10.62 8.26
C GLU A 48 -3.26 -10.27 9.39
N ASN A 49 -2.32 -11.15 9.73
CA ASN A 49 -1.31 -10.87 10.73
C ASN A 49 -0.21 -9.94 10.23
N LEU A 50 0.04 -9.90 8.91
CA LEU A 50 0.95 -8.96 8.31
C LEU A 50 0.31 -7.57 8.28
N VAL A 51 0.69 -6.71 9.21
CA VAL A 51 0.11 -5.37 9.35
C VAL A 51 0.90 -4.28 8.65
N HIS A 52 2.16 -4.54 8.30
CA HIS A 52 3.03 -3.60 7.59
C HIS A 52 4.13 -4.35 6.83
N TYR A 53 4.40 -3.91 5.61
CA TYR A 53 5.52 -4.37 4.80
C TYR A 53 6.12 -3.17 4.06
N ASP A 54 7.30 -2.73 4.46
CA ASP A 54 8.07 -1.79 3.65
C ASP A 54 9.24 -2.50 2.95
N PHE A 55 9.59 -1.99 1.78
CA PHE A 55 10.67 -2.49 0.95
C PHE A 55 11.45 -1.34 0.32
N ASN A 56 12.66 -1.61 -0.18
CA ASN A 56 13.61 -0.58 -0.58
C ASN A 56 13.95 0.37 0.59
N ASN A 57 14.08 -0.16 1.82
CA ASN A 57 14.28 0.61 3.03
C ASN A 57 15.69 1.22 3.19
N PHE A 58 16.56 0.99 2.20
CA PHE A 58 17.85 1.67 2.10
C PHE A 58 17.62 3.14 1.72
N LEU A 59 17.21 3.93 2.70
CA LEU A 59 16.76 5.31 2.49
C LEU A 59 17.86 6.21 1.94
N GLU A 60 17.45 7.24 1.18
CA GLU A 60 18.34 8.26 0.62
C GLU A 60 19.47 7.67 -0.24
N TYR A 61 19.24 6.51 -0.81
CA TYR A 61 20.15 5.84 -1.73
C TYR A 61 20.05 6.45 -3.14
N LYS A 62 20.17 5.65 -4.18
CA LYS A 62 19.98 6.11 -5.55
C LYS A 62 18.48 6.19 -5.85
N LYS A 63 18.10 7.12 -6.70
CA LYS A 63 16.75 7.11 -7.28
C LYS A 63 16.58 5.82 -8.10
N ILE A 64 15.55 5.06 -7.77
CA ILE A 64 15.24 3.83 -8.49
C ILE A 64 14.44 4.19 -9.74
N ASP A 65 14.87 3.68 -10.89
CA ASP A 65 14.06 3.70 -12.10
C ASP A 65 12.87 2.76 -11.89
N PRO A 66 11.61 3.22 -12.04
CA PRO A 66 10.44 2.38 -11.83
C PRO A 66 10.46 1.08 -12.63
N ASP A 67 10.95 1.11 -13.87
CA ASP A 67 11.04 -0.08 -14.73
C ASP A 67 12.11 -1.07 -14.27
N GLN A 68 13.07 -0.62 -13.48
CA GLN A 68 14.14 -1.42 -12.89
C GLN A 68 13.86 -1.80 -11.43
N ASN A 69 12.73 -1.40 -10.88
CA ASN A 69 12.36 -1.68 -9.49
C ASN A 69 11.89 -3.13 -9.33
N ARG A 70 12.86 -4.04 -9.26
CA ARG A 70 12.58 -5.48 -9.08
C ARG A 70 11.92 -5.77 -7.75
N MET A 71 12.26 -5.00 -6.73
CA MET A 71 11.69 -5.17 -5.40
C MET A 71 10.20 -4.84 -5.40
N TRP A 72 9.81 -3.76 -6.08
CA TRP A 72 8.40 -3.43 -6.30
C TRP A 72 7.65 -4.57 -7.00
N GLN A 73 8.24 -5.16 -8.06
CA GLN A 73 7.65 -6.29 -8.76
C GLN A 73 7.46 -7.51 -7.84
N SER A 74 8.41 -7.76 -6.93
CA SER A 74 8.35 -8.87 -5.98
C SER A 74 7.31 -8.63 -4.89
N ALA A 75 7.35 -7.49 -4.24
CA ALA A 75 6.42 -7.14 -3.15
C ALA A 75 4.97 -7.05 -3.67
N MET A 76 4.75 -6.29 -4.74
CA MET A 76 3.42 -6.08 -5.29
C MET A 76 2.87 -7.31 -6.03
N GLY A 77 3.74 -8.04 -6.70
CA GLY A 77 3.38 -9.31 -7.32
C GLY A 77 2.95 -10.36 -6.29
N GLY A 78 3.65 -10.44 -5.16
CA GLY A 78 3.29 -11.33 -4.05
C GLY A 78 2.02 -10.87 -3.33
N GLN A 79 1.92 -9.58 -3.05
CA GLN A 79 0.72 -8.98 -2.45
C GLN A 79 -0.55 -9.37 -3.23
N SER A 80 -0.54 -9.17 -4.54
CA SER A 80 -1.69 -9.46 -5.41
C SER A 80 -2.00 -10.96 -5.53
N ARG A 81 -0.96 -11.83 -5.65
CA ARG A 81 -1.14 -13.28 -5.82
C ARG A 81 -1.77 -13.96 -4.63
N TRP A 82 -1.44 -13.52 -3.43
CA TRP A 82 -1.91 -14.16 -2.20
C TRP A 82 -2.94 -13.34 -1.43
N GLY A 83 -3.43 -12.23 -2.01
CA GLY A 83 -4.54 -11.47 -1.46
C GLY A 83 -4.20 -10.72 -0.17
N PHE A 84 -2.95 -10.30 -0.01
CA PHE A 84 -2.60 -9.41 1.11
C PHE A 84 -3.24 -8.04 0.91
N ASP A 85 -3.52 -7.38 2.02
CA ASP A 85 -4.00 -6.02 1.99
C ASP A 85 -2.93 -5.08 1.40
N ARG A 86 -3.26 -4.46 0.27
CA ARG A 86 -2.35 -3.56 -0.46
C ARG A 86 -1.89 -2.38 0.39
N ASP A 87 -2.73 -1.95 1.30
CA ASP A 87 -2.52 -0.77 2.12
C ASP A 87 -1.39 -0.92 3.14
N ARG A 88 -0.94 -2.16 3.33
CA ARG A 88 0.15 -2.50 4.25
C ARG A 88 1.52 -2.52 3.57
N PHE A 89 1.59 -2.23 2.24
CA PHE A 89 2.82 -2.33 1.43
C PHE A 89 3.32 -0.96 0.98
N PHE A 90 4.57 -0.65 1.31
CA PHE A 90 5.20 0.64 1.07
C PHE A 90 6.54 0.49 0.35
N ASP A 91 6.72 1.21 -0.75
CA ASP A 91 8.03 1.40 -1.36
C ASP A 91 8.73 2.59 -0.69
N ALA A 92 9.63 2.30 0.23
CA ALA A 92 10.32 3.32 1.03
C ALA A 92 11.26 4.20 0.20
N SER A 93 11.63 3.79 -1.02
CA SER A 93 12.41 4.62 -1.94
C SER A 93 11.57 5.72 -2.60
N ILE A 94 10.26 5.54 -2.65
CA ILE A 94 9.29 6.47 -3.25
C ILE A 94 8.59 7.29 -2.18
N ASP A 95 8.12 6.62 -1.12
CA ASP A 95 7.36 7.21 -0.02
C ASP A 95 7.91 6.79 1.36
N PRO A 96 9.12 7.26 1.71
CA PRO A 96 9.71 6.93 3.01
C PRO A 96 8.89 7.45 4.19
N GLU A 97 8.29 8.63 4.06
CA GLU A 97 7.50 9.23 5.14
C GLU A 97 6.17 8.49 5.35
N GLY A 98 5.59 7.96 4.29
CA GLY A 98 4.42 7.10 4.37
C GLY A 98 4.73 5.77 5.05
N ALA A 99 5.81 5.12 4.67
CA ALA A 99 6.27 3.90 5.32
C ALA A 99 6.52 4.11 6.82
N VAL A 100 7.25 5.19 7.18
CA VAL A 100 7.52 5.56 8.58
C VAL A 100 6.23 5.83 9.34
N SER A 101 5.31 6.62 8.78
CA SER A 101 4.06 7.01 9.45
C SER A 101 3.16 5.81 9.69
N HIS A 102 3.04 4.91 8.70
CA HIS A 102 2.22 3.71 8.83
C HIS A 102 2.83 2.72 9.85
N LEU A 103 4.15 2.50 9.80
CA LEU A 103 4.80 1.66 10.79
C LEU A 103 4.65 2.25 12.20
N ALA A 104 4.79 3.57 12.37
CA ALA A 104 4.56 4.24 13.66
C ALA A 104 3.12 4.08 14.15
N MET A 105 2.13 4.13 13.25
CA MET A 105 0.74 3.85 13.59
C MET A 105 0.55 2.41 14.10
N GLU A 106 1.14 1.43 13.44
CA GLU A 106 1.07 0.04 13.89
C GLU A 106 1.83 -0.19 15.21
N ILE A 107 2.95 0.50 15.41
CA ILE A 107 3.65 0.51 16.71
C ILE A 107 2.75 1.09 17.80
N ASN A 108 2.03 2.16 17.54
CA ASN A 108 1.13 2.81 18.51
C ASN A 108 -0.02 1.90 18.99
N ARG A 109 -0.34 0.85 18.25
CA ARG A 109 -1.34 -0.16 18.63
C ARG A 109 -0.76 -1.24 19.54
N SER A 110 0.56 -1.25 19.77
CA SER A 110 1.24 -2.31 20.52
C SER A 110 1.01 -2.14 22.02
N THR A 111 0.79 -3.28 22.67
CA THR A 111 0.63 -3.40 24.12
C THR A 111 1.40 -4.63 24.62
N ALA A 112 1.50 -4.77 25.92
CA ALA A 112 2.11 -5.99 26.51
C ALA A 112 1.34 -7.27 26.11
N ALA A 113 0.02 -7.20 25.93
CA ALA A 113 -0.82 -8.32 25.51
C ALA A 113 -0.84 -8.55 24.00
N ASP A 114 -0.58 -7.51 23.21
CA ASP A 114 -0.49 -7.57 21.74
C ASP A 114 0.78 -6.85 21.27
N PRO A 115 1.95 -7.47 21.41
CA PRO A 115 3.21 -6.93 20.92
C PRO A 115 3.26 -6.99 19.38
N LEU A 116 3.98 -6.04 18.78
CA LEU A 116 4.32 -6.09 17.36
C LEU A 116 5.66 -6.79 17.16
N TYR A 117 5.67 -7.84 16.34
CA TYR A 117 6.92 -8.48 15.91
C TYR A 117 7.36 -7.84 14.59
N LEU A 118 8.53 -7.21 14.63
CA LEU A 118 9.08 -6.45 13.50
C LEU A 118 10.34 -7.16 12.97
N ILE A 119 10.21 -7.74 11.79
CA ILE A 119 11.33 -8.39 11.09
C ILE A 119 12.16 -7.31 10.39
N ALA A 120 13.45 -7.25 10.75
CA ALA A 120 14.40 -6.30 10.20
C ALA A 120 15.28 -6.98 9.14
N GLY A 121 14.85 -6.91 7.87
CA GLY A 121 15.55 -7.41 6.68
C GLY A 121 16.26 -6.29 5.92
N GLY A 122 16.95 -5.39 6.63
CA GLY A 122 17.69 -4.29 6.06
C GLY A 122 18.14 -3.27 7.10
N PRO A 123 18.79 -2.16 6.69
CA PRO A 123 19.25 -1.10 7.59
C PRO A 123 18.13 -0.50 8.45
N MET A 124 18.44 -0.16 9.67
CA MET A 124 17.46 0.21 10.71
C MET A 124 16.95 1.65 10.70
N GLU A 125 17.36 2.48 9.74
CA GLU A 125 16.97 3.90 9.73
C GLU A 125 15.46 4.11 9.68
N LEU A 126 14.74 3.38 8.82
CA LEU A 126 13.29 3.47 8.72
C LEU A 126 12.62 3.05 10.03
N ILE A 127 13.05 1.93 10.59
CA ILE A 127 12.55 1.42 11.88
C ILE A 127 12.80 2.44 13.00
N TYR A 128 13.99 3.05 13.05
CA TYR A 128 14.29 4.09 14.01
C TYR A 128 13.36 5.29 13.88
N ARG A 129 13.13 5.79 12.66
CA ARG A 129 12.23 6.91 12.42
C ARG A 129 10.79 6.60 12.89
N ALA A 130 10.31 5.40 12.59
CA ALA A 130 8.98 4.96 13.03
C ALA A 130 8.87 4.85 14.57
N LEU A 131 9.86 4.27 15.23
CA LEU A 131 9.93 4.21 16.69
C LEU A 131 10.02 5.60 17.32
N ALA A 132 10.77 6.53 16.72
CA ALA A 132 10.87 7.90 17.20
C ALA A 132 9.55 8.67 17.07
N ALA A 133 8.78 8.41 16.00
CA ALA A 133 7.46 9.01 15.77
C ALA A 133 6.34 8.39 16.63
N ALA A 134 6.54 7.17 17.12
CA ALA A 134 5.54 6.45 17.90
C ALA A 134 5.52 6.90 19.38
N ASN A 135 4.40 6.61 20.05
CA ASN A 135 4.20 6.89 21.47
C ASN A 135 5.21 6.10 22.32
N ALA A 136 5.77 6.75 23.34
CA ALA A 136 6.80 6.16 24.21
C ALA A 136 6.33 4.87 24.91
N ASP A 137 5.05 4.82 25.31
CA ASP A 137 4.48 3.65 25.99
C ASP A 137 4.24 2.48 25.02
N ALA A 138 3.91 2.75 23.76
CA ALA A 138 3.62 1.71 22.79
C ALA A 138 4.90 1.06 22.22
N ARG A 139 5.91 1.88 21.88
CA ARG A 139 7.13 1.39 21.22
C ARG A 139 7.96 0.40 22.05
N GLN A 140 7.83 0.40 23.39
CA GLN A 140 8.48 -0.60 24.24
C GLN A 140 7.88 -2.01 24.11
N HIS A 141 6.72 -2.15 23.47
CA HIS A 141 6.06 -3.42 23.19
C HIS A 141 6.36 -3.95 21.77
N VAL A 142 7.32 -3.35 21.07
CA VAL A 142 7.86 -3.89 19.82
C VAL A 142 8.92 -4.94 20.14
N LYS A 143 8.93 -6.02 19.36
CA LYS A 143 9.96 -7.06 19.38
C LYS A 143 10.63 -7.13 18.02
N ILE A 144 11.86 -6.65 17.91
CA ILE A 144 12.63 -6.65 16.67
C ILE A 144 13.30 -8.01 16.51
N VAL A 145 13.09 -8.63 15.34
CA VAL A 145 13.75 -9.89 14.94
C VAL A 145 14.84 -9.55 13.92
N SER A 146 16.05 -10.00 14.17
CA SER A 146 17.19 -9.83 13.28
C SER A 146 18.09 -11.06 13.28
N HIS A 147 18.80 -11.32 12.18
CA HIS A 147 19.70 -12.46 12.07
C HIS A 147 21.13 -12.08 11.70
N HIS A 148 21.40 -10.84 11.28
CA HIS A 148 22.71 -10.49 10.75
C HIS A 148 23.16 -9.07 11.14
N ASP A 149 24.48 -8.92 11.38
CA ASP A 149 25.10 -7.66 11.77
C ASP A 149 24.91 -6.54 10.73
N TYR A 150 24.76 -6.88 9.46
CA TYR A 150 24.47 -5.91 8.41
C TYR A 150 23.15 -5.19 8.71
N ASN A 151 22.07 -5.92 8.98
CA ASN A 151 20.77 -5.33 9.29
C ASN A 151 20.85 -4.43 10.53
N GLU A 152 21.67 -4.80 11.49
CA GLU A 152 21.75 -4.11 12.78
C GLU A 152 22.63 -2.86 12.76
N TYR A 153 23.78 -2.93 12.09
CA TYR A 153 24.83 -1.92 12.27
C TYR A 153 25.18 -1.15 11.01
N PHE A 154 24.78 -1.64 9.84
CA PHE A 154 25.09 -0.93 8.61
C PHE A 154 24.32 0.39 8.51
N LYS A 155 25.03 1.45 8.13
CA LYS A 155 24.48 2.78 7.92
C LYS A 155 24.72 3.21 6.48
N PRO A 156 23.72 3.19 5.61
CA PRO A 156 23.83 3.69 4.24
C PRO A 156 24.32 5.13 4.15
N ARG A 157 24.03 5.95 5.15
CA ARG A 157 24.52 7.31 5.34
C ARG A 157 25.08 7.48 6.75
N LEU A 158 26.08 8.33 6.91
CA LEU A 158 26.71 8.56 8.22
C LEU A 158 25.74 9.05 9.30
N TRP A 159 24.70 9.76 8.90
CA TRP A 159 23.68 10.29 9.80
C TRP A 159 22.50 9.32 10.05
N HIS A 160 22.44 8.20 9.34
CA HIS A 160 21.44 7.18 9.59
C HIS A 160 21.63 6.55 10.97
N ARG A 161 20.55 6.01 11.48
CA ARG A 161 20.51 5.33 12.77
C ARG A 161 20.63 3.83 12.58
N ASN A 162 21.11 3.15 13.61
CA ASN A 162 21.27 1.70 13.65
C ASN A 162 20.74 1.12 14.96
N TRP A 163 21.00 -0.13 15.22
CA TRP A 163 20.55 -0.81 16.43
C TRP A 163 20.95 -0.09 17.73
N ASN A 164 22.18 0.41 17.84
CA ASN A 164 22.63 1.14 19.03
C ASN A 164 21.81 2.42 19.28
N ASP A 165 21.42 3.09 18.21
CA ASP A 165 20.57 4.28 18.28
C ASP A 165 19.14 3.91 18.73
N ILE A 166 18.61 2.76 18.26
CA ILE A 166 17.31 2.23 18.70
C ILE A 166 17.33 1.87 20.18
N GLN A 167 18.38 1.18 20.66
CA GLN A 167 18.54 0.86 22.09
C GLN A 167 18.62 2.13 22.96
N THR A 168 19.23 3.18 22.44
CA THR A 168 19.28 4.48 23.13
C THR A 168 17.89 5.13 23.20
N LEU A 169 17.11 5.06 22.10
CA LEU A 169 15.77 5.61 22.02
C LEU A 169 14.76 4.82 22.88
N VAL A 170 14.88 3.50 22.90
CA VAL A 170 13.97 2.57 23.60
C VAL A 170 14.79 1.52 24.36
N PRO A 171 15.28 1.85 25.57
CA PRO A 171 16.23 0.99 26.29
C PRO A 171 15.73 -0.43 26.60
N ASN A 172 14.41 -0.62 26.69
CA ASN A 172 13.78 -1.90 27.01
C ASN A 172 13.07 -2.55 25.82
N ILE A 173 13.39 -2.14 24.59
CA ILE A 173 12.79 -2.75 23.42
C ILE A 173 13.10 -4.24 23.34
N GLY A 174 12.12 -5.05 22.98
CA GLY A 174 12.33 -6.47 22.76
C GLY A 174 13.27 -6.71 21.58
N TYR A 175 14.29 -7.55 21.77
CA TYR A 175 15.25 -7.90 20.72
C TYR A 175 15.45 -9.39 20.64
N LEU A 176 15.16 -9.94 19.47
CA LEU A 176 15.24 -11.36 19.18
C LEU A 176 16.31 -11.57 18.10
N ARG A 177 17.57 -11.65 18.56
CA ARG A 177 18.68 -12.01 17.69
C ARG A 177 18.66 -13.52 17.50
N ILE A 178 18.38 -13.95 16.27
CA ILE A 178 18.40 -15.36 15.89
C ILE A 178 19.73 -15.73 15.22
N LYS A 179 19.95 -16.99 15.00
CA LYS A 179 21.08 -17.50 14.24
C LYS A 179 21.10 -16.91 12.82
N ASP A 180 22.29 -16.69 12.30
CA ASP A 180 22.48 -16.21 10.94
C ASP A 180 21.84 -17.18 9.93
N GLN A 181 20.89 -16.67 9.17
CA GLN A 181 20.11 -17.45 8.19
C GLN A 181 20.81 -17.56 6.82
N ASN A 182 21.92 -16.84 6.61
CA ASN A 182 22.72 -16.91 5.38
C ASN A 182 23.40 -18.28 5.18
N GLY A 183 23.42 -19.10 6.17
CA GLY A 183 23.94 -20.45 6.28
C GLY A 183 24.77 -20.97 5.11
N ASN A 184 26.09 -20.92 5.23
CA ASN A 184 26.97 -21.53 4.26
C ASN A 184 26.80 -23.05 4.25
N ASN A 185 26.88 -23.70 3.08
CA ASN A 185 26.84 -25.16 2.92
C ASN A 185 25.50 -25.85 3.27
N GLY A 186 24.37 -25.22 2.94
CA GLY A 186 23.05 -25.85 3.09
C GLY A 186 22.48 -25.82 4.50
N SER A 187 23.03 -25.00 5.39
CA SER A 187 22.53 -24.81 6.77
C SER A 187 21.55 -23.66 6.91
N GLY A 188 21.01 -23.14 5.83
CA GLY A 188 20.07 -22.03 5.77
C GLY A 188 19.35 -21.95 4.45
N LEU A 189 18.78 -20.80 4.15
CA LEU A 189 17.98 -20.55 2.94
C LEU A 189 18.77 -19.88 1.81
N LYS A 190 20.09 -19.82 1.91
CA LYS A 190 20.99 -19.40 0.86
C LYS A 190 21.37 -20.58 -0.01
N GLY A 191 21.03 -20.56 -1.27
CA GLY A 191 21.44 -21.55 -2.26
C GLY A 191 22.85 -21.29 -2.82
N SER A 192 23.49 -22.33 -3.28
CA SER A 192 24.74 -22.24 -4.04
C SER A 192 24.49 -21.82 -5.50
N SER A 193 23.30 -22.15 -6.00
CA SER A 193 22.84 -21.80 -7.35
C SER A 193 21.31 -21.73 -7.39
N ILE A 194 20.76 -21.23 -8.49
CA ILE A 194 19.32 -21.20 -8.71
C ILE A 194 18.69 -22.60 -8.79
N GLU A 195 19.48 -23.61 -9.11
CA GLU A 195 19.03 -25.00 -9.18
C GLU A 195 18.59 -25.56 -7.83
N ASP A 196 19.10 -25.02 -6.73
CA ASP A 196 18.67 -25.39 -5.37
C ASP A 196 17.18 -25.06 -5.14
N PHE A 197 16.62 -24.15 -5.93
CA PHE A 197 15.22 -23.75 -5.93
C PHE A 197 14.39 -24.34 -7.06
N ALA A 198 14.93 -25.32 -7.85
CA ALA A 198 14.23 -25.92 -9.00
C ALA A 198 12.86 -26.53 -8.63
N TRP A 199 12.69 -27.00 -7.39
CA TRP A 199 11.42 -27.50 -6.87
C TRP A 199 10.27 -26.47 -6.95
N LEU A 200 10.56 -25.17 -6.84
CA LEU A 200 9.58 -24.11 -7.03
C LEU A 200 9.12 -24.03 -8.50
N LYS A 201 10.05 -24.14 -9.43
CA LYS A 201 9.76 -24.10 -10.87
C LYS A 201 8.86 -25.25 -11.31
N GLU A 202 9.01 -26.41 -10.68
CA GLU A 202 8.26 -27.63 -11.01
C GLU A 202 7.01 -27.81 -10.14
N HIS A 203 6.74 -26.91 -9.20
CA HIS A 203 5.62 -27.00 -8.29
C HIS A 203 4.28 -26.84 -9.03
N ALA A 204 3.24 -27.55 -8.56
CA ALA A 204 1.90 -27.49 -9.15
C ALA A 204 1.22 -26.12 -8.99
N ASP A 205 1.55 -25.39 -7.92
CA ASP A 205 1.08 -24.01 -7.68
C ASP A 205 1.91 -23.02 -8.53
N ARG A 206 1.26 -22.40 -9.50
CA ARG A 206 1.87 -21.40 -10.37
C ARG A 206 2.39 -20.16 -9.63
N ASN A 207 1.86 -19.86 -8.45
CA ASN A 207 2.39 -18.77 -7.66
C ASN A 207 3.78 -19.09 -7.12
N LEU A 208 4.06 -20.36 -6.80
CA LEU A 208 5.39 -20.81 -6.42
C LEU A 208 6.36 -20.87 -7.63
N ASN A 209 5.87 -21.19 -8.84
CA ASN A 209 6.70 -21.04 -10.04
C ASN A 209 7.15 -19.59 -10.23
N TRP A 210 6.27 -18.63 -9.99
CA TRP A 210 6.62 -17.22 -10.04
C TRP A 210 7.64 -16.82 -8.97
N VAL A 211 7.61 -17.41 -7.76
CA VAL A 211 8.67 -17.20 -6.76
C VAL A 211 10.04 -17.59 -7.32
N TYR A 212 10.13 -18.72 -8.02
CA TYR A 212 11.37 -19.11 -8.70
C TYR A 212 11.87 -18.04 -9.68
N GLU A 213 10.97 -17.48 -10.49
CA GLU A 213 11.32 -16.40 -11.43
C GLU A 213 11.87 -15.16 -10.70
N ARG A 214 11.34 -14.86 -9.52
CA ARG A 214 11.82 -13.72 -8.72
C ARG A 214 13.18 -14.00 -8.08
N ILE A 215 13.42 -15.20 -7.58
CA ILE A 215 14.75 -15.61 -7.09
C ILE A 215 15.77 -15.53 -8.23
N ALA A 216 15.42 -16.04 -9.43
CA ALA A 216 16.29 -15.97 -10.60
C ALA A 216 16.56 -14.52 -11.08
N ALA A 217 15.63 -13.60 -10.86
CA ALA A 217 15.80 -12.17 -11.16
C ALA A 217 16.71 -11.45 -10.14
N GLY A 218 16.88 -11.99 -8.95
CA GLY A 218 17.75 -11.50 -7.87
C GLY A 218 19.02 -12.34 -7.73
N LYS A 219 19.11 -12.99 -6.58
CA LYS A 219 20.16 -13.97 -6.23
C LYS A 219 19.49 -15.26 -5.74
N PRO A 220 20.17 -16.42 -5.82
CA PRO A 220 19.67 -17.68 -5.26
C PRO A 220 19.80 -17.70 -3.73
N ASP A 221 19.21 -16.71 -3.09
CA ASP A 221 19.27 -16.47 -1.67
C ASP A 221 17.92 -15.94 -1.18
N VAL A 222 17.33 -16.58 -0.18
CA VAL A 222 16.09 -16.17 0.46
C VAL A 222 16.25 -16.19 1.99
N SER A 223 17.47 -15.91 2.46
CA SER A 223 17.84 -16.02 3.88
C SER A 223 17.03 -15.09 4.78
N ASP A 224 16.62 -13.92 4.33
CA ASP A 224 15.76 -13.03 5.12
C ASP A 224 14.39 -13.63 5.45
N THR A 225 13.89 -14.56 4.61
CA THR A 225 12.70 -15.36 4.93
C THR A 225 12.94 -16.22 6.21
N GLY A 226 14.18 -16.54 6.52
CA GLY A 226 14.57 -17.32 7.69
C GLY A 226 14.12 -16.69 9.02
N MET A 227 14.06 -15.37 9.12
CA MET A 227 13.52 -14.70 10.31
C MET A 227 12.02 -15.00 10.51
N LEU A 228 11.25 -15.03 9.43
CA LEU A 228 9.85 -15.42 9.49
C LEU A 228 9.68 -16.91 9.78
N THR A 229 10.47 -17.78 9.14
CA THR A 229 10.37 -19.24 9.37
C THR A 229 10.70 -19.61 10.80
N TRP A 230 11.69 -18.94 11.39
CA TRP A 230 11.99 -19.08 12.81
C TRP A 230 10.83 -18.54 13.68
N LEU A 231 10.29 -17.37 13.35
CA LEU A 231 9.18 -16.78 14.09
C LEU A 231 7.97 -17.72 14.14
N LEU A 232 7.68 -18.39 13.01
CA LEU A 232 6.57 -19.34 12.86
C LEU A 232 6.92 -20.77 13.31
N GLN A 233 8.15 -21.01 13.72
CA GLN A 233 8.66 -22.33 14.12
C GLN A 233 8.38 -23.44 13.08
N ILE A 234 8.62 -23.13 11.81
CA ILE A 234 8.32 -24.03 10.69
C ILE A 234 9.07 -25.38 10.82
N ASN A 235 10.26 -25.36 11.39
CA ASN A 235 11.09 -26.54 11.67
C ASN A 235 11.19 -26.86 13.18
N GLY A 236 10.13 -26.58 13.93
CA GLY A 236 10.13 -26.78 15.38
C GLY A 236 11.07 -25.80 16.08
N ASP A 237 11.88 -26.31 17.03
CA ASP A 237 12.79 -25.48 17.83
C ASP A 237 14.11 -25.13 17.12
N ASP A 238 14.32 -25.55 15.86
CA ASP A 238 15.53 -25.22 15.12
C ASP A 238 15.58 -23.75 14.71
N GLU A 239 16.69 -23.12 14.99
CA GLU A 239 16.94 -21.70 14.71
C GLU A 239 17.11 -21.38 13.22
N SER A 240 17.16 -22.39 12.34
CA SER A 240 17.29 -22.19 10.89
C SER A 240 16.53 -23.27 10.13
N VAL A 241 15.99 -22.87 8.97
CA VAL A 241 15.35 -23.76 8.00
C VAL A 241 16.26 -23.88 6.79
N THR A 242 16.42 -25.08 6.29
CA THR A 242 17.15 -25.34 5.04
C THR A 242 16.22 -25.31 3.82
N ILE A 243 16.76 -25.17 2.62
CA ILE A 243 15.98 -25.22 1.37
C ILE A 243 15.19 -26.54 1.22
N PRO A 244 15.76 -27.75 1.49
CA PRO A 244 14.99 -28.99 1.47
C PRO A 244 13.84 -29.02 2.49
N GLU A 245 14.04 -28.48 3.70
CA GLU A 245 12.99 -28.42 4.72
C GLU A 245 11.88 -27.44 4.33
N MET A 246 12.23 -26.31 3.70
CA MET A 246 11.27 -25.38 3.11
C MET A 246 10.46 -26.08 2.02
N GLN A 247 11.10 -26.82 1.11
CA GLN A 247 10.43 -27.63 0.09
C GLN A 247 9.47 -28.64 0.74
N GLN A 248 9.92 -29.36 1.75
CA GLN A 248 9.09 -30.32 2.48
C GLN A 248 7.90 -29.64 3.14
N TRP A 249 8.09 -28.46 3.74
CA TRP A 249 7.02 -27.71 4.37
C TRP A 249 5.98 -27.25 3.35
N PHE A 250 6.38 -26.78 2.18
CA PHE A 250 5.44 -26.42 1.10
C PHE A 250 4.70 -27.63 0.54
N GLY A 251 5.27 -28.82 0.57
CA GLY A 251 4.60 -30.08 0.16
C GLY A 251 3.62 -30.67 1.17
N ARG A 252 3.59 -30.16 2.41
CA ARG A 252 2.62 -30.62 3.43
C ARG A 252 1.26 -29.96 3.21
N ASP A 253 0.19 -30.74 3.35
CA ASP A 253 -1.14 -30.17 3.56
C ASP A 253 -1.17 -29.50 4.93
N ILE A 254 -1.25 -28.19 4.99
CA ILE A 254 -1.44 -27.49 6.24
C ILE A 254 -2.93 -27.54 6.56
N ILE A 255 -3.29 -28.42 7.50
CA ILE A 255 -4.57 -28.31 8.20
C ILE A 255 -4.42 -27.08 9.11
N PRO A 256 -5.26 -26.03 8.96
CA PRO A 256 -5.22 -24.89 9.86
C PRO A 256 -5.31 -25.41 11.31
N ASN A 257 -4.40 -24.97 12.13
CA ASN A 257 -4.17 -25.48 13.48
C ASN A 257 -5.48 -25.49 14.29
N GLN A 258 -6.12 -26.66 14.43
CA GLN A 258 -7.27 -26.88 15.30
C GLN A 258 -6.84 -27.18 16.74
N ASN A 259 -5.89 -26.44 17.26
CA ASN A 259 -5.55 -26.45 18.68
C ASN A 259 -6.06 -25.16 19.34
N GLY A 260 -7.37 -25.03 19.40
CA GLY A 260 -8.07 -24.06 20.20
C GLY A 260 -9.37 -24.71 20.66
N THR A 261 -9.38 -25.20 21.89
CA THR A 261 -10.63 -25.48 22.62
C THR A 261 -11.53 -24.26 22.48
N SER A 262 -12.76 -24.52 22.05
CA SER A 262 -13.81 -23.52 21.92
C SER A 262 -14.13 -22.91 23.30
N ASP A 263 -13.49 -21.82 23.59
CA ASP A 263 -13.97 -20.76 24.47
C ASP A 263 -13.63 -19.45 23.76
N THR A 264 -14.50 -19.07 22.84
CA THR A 264 -14.45 -17.80 22.16
C THR A 264 -14.87 -16.71 23.14
N PRO A 265 -13.93 -15.90 23.67
CA PRO A 265 -14.31 -14.59 24.18
C PRO A 265 -14.81 -13.78 22.97
N PRO A 266 -15.83 -12.94 23.10
CA PRO A 266 -16.23 -12.06 22.02
C PRO A 266 -15.03 -11.23 21.61
N ALA A 267 -14.73 -11.23 20.30
CA ALA A 267 -13.68 -10.44 19.71
C ALA A 267 -13.72 -9.01 20.26
N PRO A 268 -12.57 -8.44 20.69
CA PRO A 268 -12.52 -7.03 20.96
C PRO A 268 -12.88 -6.36 19.65
N GLN A 269 -13.93 -5.55 19.64
CA GLN A 269 -14.28 -4.68 18.55
C GLN A 269 -13.19 -3.61 18.42
N GLY A 270 -12.05 -4.00 17.84
CA GLY A 270 -11.10 -3.08 17.28
C GLY A 270 -11.73 -2.46 16.06
N VAL A 271 -12.14 -1.21 16.17
CA VAL A 271 -12.66 -0.41 15.08
C VAL A 271 -11.52 -0.18 14.10
N THR A 272 -11.31 -1.13 13.20
CA THR A 272 -10.77 -0.81 11.87
C THR A 272 -11.85 0.04 11.22
N PRO A 273 -11.60 1.23 10.68
CA PRO A 273 -12.54 1.87 9.81
C PRO A 273 -12.59 1.03 8.53
N LYS A 274 -13.33 -0.07 8.57
CA LYS A 274 -13.85 -0.69 7.37
C LYS A 274 -14.82 0.37 6.85
N VAL A 275 -14.43 1.15 5.86
CA VAL A 275 -15.37 1.91 5.05
C VAL A 275 -16.15 0.86 4.28
N THR A 276 -17.05 0.21 4.98
CA THR A 276 -18.09 -0.61 4.36
C THR A 276 -18.92 0.38 3.54
N PRO A 277 -19.09 0.18 2.23
CA PRO A 277 -19.98 1.04 1.46
C PRO A 277 -21.31 1.13 2.22
N PRO A 278 -21.86 2.33 2.37
CA PRO A 278 -23.15 2.46 3.00
C PRO A 278 -24.14 1.54 2.28
N LYS A 279 -25.06 0.92 3.01
CA LYS A 279 -26.09 -0.03 2.48
C LYS A 279 -26.96 0.54 1.34
N THR A 280 -26.77 1.80 0.98
CA THR A 280 -27.50 2.57 -0.05
C THR A 280 -26.56 3.20 -1.07
N GLN A 281 -25.48 2.51 -1.46
CA GLN A 281 -24.58 3.06 -2.48
C GLN A 281 -25.24 3.04 -3.85
N LYS A 282 -25.44 4.22 -4.46
CA LYS A 282 -25.87 4.37 -5.83
C LYS A 282 -24.86 3.71 -6.78
N THR A 283 -25.36 3.00 -7.81
CA THR A 283 -24.53 2.52 -8.92
C THR A 283 -24.82 3.40 -10.15
N PHE A 284 -23.77 4.01 -10.69
CA PHE A 284 -23.85 4.85 -11.87
C PHE A 284 -23.63 3.99 -13.11
N GLU A 285 -24.63 3.93 -14.00
CA GLU A 285 -24.63 3.10 -15.19
C GLU A 285 -23.97 3.84 -16.37
N GLU A 286 -23.04 3.18 -17.04
CA GLU A 286 -22.49 3.70 -18.31
C GLU A 286 -23.56 3.60 -19.40
N VAL A 287 -23.67 4.67 -20.20
CA VAL A 287 -24.54 4.75 -21.36
C VAL A 287 -23.72 5.26 -22.55
N ASP A 288 -23.69 4.47 -23.62
CA ASP A 288 -23.00 4.82 -24.87
C ASP A 288 -21.52 5.27 -24.68
N GLY A 289 -20.82 4.59 -23.78
CA GLY A 289 -19.43 4.89 -23.46
C GLY A 289 -19.23 6.10 -22.56
N LYS A 290 -20.24 6.56 -21.83
CA LYS A 290 -20.17 7.73 -20.95
C LYS A 290 -20.79 7.48 -19.59
N LEU A 291 -20.19 8.12 -18.58
CA LEU A 291 -20.76 8.29 -17.24
C LEU A 291 -20.63 9.78 -16.87
N VAL A 292 -21.75 10.42 -16.55
CA VAL A 292 -21.78 11.81 -16.05
C VAL A 292 -22.45 11.80 -14.68
N ILE A 293 -21.72 12.18 -13.66
CA ILE A 293 -22.08 12.00 -12.26
C ILE A 293 -22.04 13.36 -11.57
N GLU A 294 -23.11 13.73 -10.86
CA GLU A 294 -23.07 14.86 -9.91
C GLU A 294 -22.20 14.46 -8.70
N ALA A 295 -21.24 15.29 -8.35
CA ALA A 295 -20.26 14.94 -7.34
C ALA A 295 -20.89 14.74 -5.94
N GLU A 296 -22.01 15.41 -5.67
CA GLU A 296 -22.77 15.29 -4.44
C GLU A 296 -23.67 14.06 -4.35
N ASP A 297 -23.78 13.25 -5.39
CA ASP A 297 -24.71 12.12 -5.49
C ASP A 297 -24.26 10.87 -4.73
N VAL A 298 -23.26 10.97 -3.88
CA VAL A 298 -22.79 9.93 -2.96
C VAL A 298 -22.86 10.41 -1.52
N PRO A 299 -22.93 9.47 -0.54
CA PRO A 299 -22.80 9.85 0.86
C PRO A 299 -21.50 10.58 1.12
N LEU A 300 -21.58 11.81 1.60
CA LEU A 300 -20.41 12.61 1.94
C LEU A 300 -19.85 12.18 3.29
N THR A 301 -18.53 12.10 3.36
CA THR A 301 -17.79 11.80 4.59
C THR A 301 -17.11 13.04 5.13
N ASP A 302 -17.13 13.18 6.45
CA ASP A 302 -16.39 14.13 7.30
C ASP A 302 -16.36 15.58 6.83
N GLN A 303 -15.42 15.92 6.00
CA GLN A 303 -15.03 17.30 5.72
C GLN A 303 -15.45 17.78 4.33
N TRP A 304 -16.11 16.93 3.56
CA TRP A 304 -16.78 17.36 2.34
C TRP A 304 -18.16 17.94 2.68
N LYS A 305 -18.49 19.08 2.07
CA LYS A 305 -19.79 19.72 2.23
C LYS A 305 -20.39 20.05 0.88
N VAL A 306 -21.70 19.86 0.75
CA VAL A 306 -22.44 20.42 -0.40
C VAL A 306 -22.57 21.92 -0.16
N GLU A 307 -22.17 22.70 -1.16
CA GLU A 307 -22.39 24.16 -1.20
C GLU A 307 -23.06 24.53 -2.52
N ASN A 308 -23.74 25.68 -2.53
CA ASN A 308 -24.45 26.25 -3.67
C ASN A 308 -24.23 27.77 -3.82
N LYS A 309 -23.13 28.27 -3.23
CA LYS A 309 -22.83 29.71 -3.20
C LYS A 309 -22.17 30.22 -4.46
N GLU A 310 -21.37 29.37 -5.13
CA GLU A 310 -20.72 29.72 -6.38
C GLU A 310 -21.67 29.41 -7.55
N PRO A 311 -21.94 30.39 -8.42
CA PRO A 311 -22.86 30.18 -9.56
C PRO A 311 -22.25 29.24 -10.62
N GLY A 312 -23.11 28.59 -11.38
CA GLY A 312 -22.72 27.78 -12.52
C GLY A 312 -22.57 26.29 -12.23
N PHE A 313 -22.89 25.80 -11.03
CA PHE A 313 -23.00 24.38 -10.71
C PHE A 313 -24.27 23.76 -11.33
N SER A 314 -24.31 22.45 -11.38
CA SER A 314 -25.49 21.65 -11.72
C SER A 314 -26.02 20.88 -10.52
N GLY A 315 -27.08 20.10 -10.69
CA GLY A 315 -27.65 19.30 -9.60
C GLY A 315 -28.16 20.15 -8.43
N THR A 316 -27.89 19.68 -7.22
CA THR A 316 -28.29 20.35 -5.97
C THR A 316 -27.20 21.28 -5.41
N GLY A 317 -25.99 21.16 -5.93
CA GLY A 317 -24.83 21.93 -5.49
C GLY A 317 -23.53 21.35 -6.02
N TYR A 318 -22.46 21.68 -5.39
CA TYR A 318 -21.13 21.11 -5.63
C TYR A 318 -20.52 20.68 -4.28
N ILE A 319 -19.64 19.71 -4.29
CA ILE A 319 -18.90 19.33 -3.08
C ILE A 319 -17.67 20.21 -2.92
N ARG A 320 -17.39 20.60 -1.67
CA ARG A 320 -16.20 21.36 -1.30
C ARG A 320 -15.44 20.68 -0.18
N TRP A 321 -14.12 20.56 -0.33
CA TRP A 321 -13.22 20.16 0.75
C TRP A 321 -13.00 21.30 1.73
N MET A 322 -13.47 21.14 2.97
CA MET A 322 -13.56 22.22 3.96
C MET A 322 -12.27 22.52 4.73
N PRO A 323 -11.36 21.58 4.99
CA PRO A 323 -10.13 21.87 5.72
C PRO A 323 -9.31 22.98 5.07
N SER A 324 -8.74 23.85 5.91
CA SER A 324 -7.87 24.96 5.45
C SER A 324 -6.43 24.54 5.16
N TRP A 325 -6.07 23.31 5.45
CA TRP A 325 -4.73 22.75 5.28
C TRP A 325 -4.68 21.80 4.08
N ILE A 326 -3.46 21.57 3.60
CA ILE A 326 -3.21 20.63 2.49
C ILE A 326 -2.96 19.24 3.07
N ASN A 327 -3.79 18.26 2.69
CA ASN A 327 -3.48 16.86 2.94
C ASN A 327 -2.37 16.41 1.95
N LYS A 328 -1.12 16.46 2.40
CA LYS A 328 0.05 16.13 1.58
C LYS A 328 0.26 14.64 1.40
N ILE A 329 -0.42 13.82 2.18
CA ILE A 329 -0.18 12.39 2.27
C ILE A 329 -1.32 11.66 1.56
N SER A 330 -1.02 11.04 0.41
CA SER A 330 -1.98 10.37 -0.46
C SER A 330 -2.73 9.19 0.20
N HIS A 331 -2.18 8.67 1.27
CA HIS A 331 -2.72 7.53 2.02
C HIS A 331 -3.39 7.92 3.34
N GLN A 332 -3.36 9.18 3.75
CA GLN A 332 -4.24 9.63 4.83
C GLN A 332 -5.64 9.87 4.26
N HIS A 333 -6.43 8.82 4.20
CA HIS A 333 -7.78 8.74 3.60
C HIS A 333 -8.79 9.62 4.32
N GLN A 334 -8.55 10.93 4.30
CA GLN A 334 -9.48 11.88 4.84
C GLN A 334 -10.51 12.25 3.77
N GLY A 335 -11.76 12.15 4.15
CA GLY A 335 -12.85 12.49 3.26
C GLY A 335 -12.93 11.58 2.02
N VAL A 336 -12.85 10.27 2.22
CA VAL A 336 -13.01 9.31 1.11
C VAL A 336 -14.45 9.29 0.64
N LEU A 337 -14.66 9.62 -0.62
CA LEU A 337 -15.92 9.47 -1.34
C LEU A 337 -15.79 8.30 -2.32
N VAL A 338 -16.83 7.47 -2.40
CA VAL A 338 -16.83 6.27 -3.24
C VAL A 338 -17.95 6.35 -4.26
N TYR A 339 -17.60 6.24 -5.54
CA TYR A 339 -18.53 6.20 -6.66
C TYR A 339 -18.48 4.81 -7.28
N LYS A 340 -19.57 4.06 -7.22
CA LYS A 340 -19.68 2.76 -7.87
C LYS A 340 -20.13 2.95 -9.31
N LEU A 341 -19.31 2.51 -10.25
CA LEU A 341 -19.53 2.62 -11.68
C LEU A 341 -19.85 1.24 -12.24
N ARG A 342 -20.81 1.14 -13.16
CA ARG A 342 -21.04 -0.07 -13.94
C ARG A 342 -20.76 0.20 -15.41
N ILE A 343 -19.77 -0.51 -15.93
CA ILE A 343 -19.31 -0.41 -17.31
C ILE A 343 -19.97 -1.51 -18.14
N HIS A 344 -20.59 -1.13 -19.25
CA HIS A 344 -21.17 -2.05 -20.23
C HIS A 344 -20.31 -2.19 -21.48
N THR A 345 -19.54 -1.17 -21.78
CA THR A 345 -18.70 -1.12 -22.98
C THR A 345 -17.22 -1.05 -22.60
N PRO A 346 -16.51 -2.19 -22.48
CA PRO A 346 -15.12 -2.20 -22.02
C PRO A 346 -14.19 -1.41 -22.93
N GLY A 347 -13.12 -0.86 -22.37
CA GLY A 347 -12.11 -0.10 -23.13
C GLY A 347 -11.37 0.94 -22.32
N LYS A 348 -10.70 1.85 -23.01
CA LYS A 348 -10.01 2.97 -22.38
C LYS A 348 -10.96 4.12 -22.15
N TYR A 349 -11.11 4.52 -20.91
CA TYR A 349 -11.92 5.65 -20.48
C TYR A 349 -11.03 6.80 -20.03
N ARG A 350 -11.35 7.99 -20.47
CA ARG A 350 -10.77 9.22 -19.95
C ARG A 350 -11.66 9.77 -18.85
N MET A 351 -11.07 10.50 -17.91
CA MET A 351 -11.80 11.15 -16.83
C MET A 351 -11.60 12.66 -16.89
N ALA A 352 -12.69 13.39 -16.67
CA ALA A 352 -12.67 14.82 -16.44
C ALA A 352 -13.49 15.18 -15.19
N LEU A 353 -13.01 16.15 -14.43
CA LEU A 353 -13.75 16.79 -13.35
C LEU A 353 -14.21 18.16 -13.81
N ARG A 354 -15.48 18.48 -13.56
CA ARG A 354 -15.96 19.84 -13.59
C ARG A 354 -15.73 20.44 -12.21
N SER A 355 -14.75 21.31 -12.12
CA SER A 355 -14.25 21.80 -10.85
C SER A 355 -13.95 23.29 -10.85
N SER A 356 -13.82 23.88 -9.68
CA SER A 356 -13.51 25.29 -9.48
C SER A 356 -12.53 25.49 -8.33
N HIS A 357 -11.65 26.47 -8.50
CA HIS A 357 -10.77 26.98 -7.44
C HIS A 357 -10.96 28.48 -7.22
N ARG A 358 -12.08 29.04 -7.67
CA ARG A 358 -12.41 30.46 -7.61
C ARG A 358 -12.24 31.01 -6.21
N GLY A 359 -11.59 32.18 -6.10
CA GLY A 359 -11.29 32.82 -4.83
C GLY A 359 -10.17 32.14 -4.03
N ALA A 360 -9.37 31.29 -4.65
CA ALA A 360 -8.18 30.76 -4.02
C ALA A 360 -7.20 31.89 -3.67
N PRO A 361 -6.50 31.78 -2.51
CA PRO A 361 -5.57 32.83 -2.09
C PRO A 361 -4.35 32.97 -2.97
N GLU A 362 -3.98 31.88 -3.67
CA GLU A 362 -2.87 31.81 -4.61
C GLU A 362 -3.25 30.88 -5.76
N ARG A 363 -2.58 31.04 -6.90
CA ARG A 363 -2.83 30.31 -8.14
C ARG A 363 -2.79 28.79 -8.01
N ASP A 364 -1.92 28.26 -7.16
CA ASP A 364 -1.69 26.83 -6.94
C ASP A 364 -2.47 26.26 -5.75
N LYS A 365 -3.43 27.03 -5.21
CA LYS A 365 -4.27 26.62 -4.08
C LYS A 365 -5.66 26.21 -4.52
N TRP A 366 -6.32 25.42 -3.68
CA TRP A 366 -7.70 24.96 -3.86
C TRP A 366 -7.96 24.25 -5.21
N ASN A 367 -6.97 23.55 -5.73
CA ASN A 367 -6.98 23.11 -7.13
C ASN A 367 -6.80 21.61 -7.31
N ASP A 368 -6.76 20.81 -6.26
CA ASP A 368 -6.50 19.38 -6.38
C ASP A 368 -7.13 18.51 -5.30
N CYS A 369 -7.27 17.23 -5.64
CA CYS A 369 -7.70 16.15 -4.76
C CYS A 369 -6.88 14.88 -5.07
N TRP A 370 -7.04 13.87 -4.26
CA TRP A 370 -6.54 12.53 -4.55
C TRP A 370 -7.61 11.71 -5.23
N THR A 371 -7.27 10.95 -6.26
CA THR A 371 -8.21 10.05 -6.96
C THR A 371 -7.61 8.67 -7.19
N LEU A 372 -8.50 7.68 -7.29
CA LEU A 372 -8.15 6.30 -7.59
C LEU A 372 -9.28 5.61 -8.35
N MET A 373 -8.96 4.57 -9.12
CA MET A 373 -9.88 3.64 -9.74
C MET A 373 -9.49 2.20 -9.41
N GLY A 374 -10.44 1.35 -9.07
CA GLY A 374 -10.20 -0.07 -8.75
C GLY A 374 -11.45 -0.94 -8.87
N LEU A 375 -11.28 -2.24 -8.65
CA LEU A 375 -12.36 -3.24 -8.73
C LEU A 375 -12.99 -3.59 -7.37
N ASN A 376 -12.45 -3.08 -6.28
CA ASN A 376 -12.90 -3.39 -4.93
C ASN A 376 -13.57 -2.16 -4.31
N PRO A 377 -14.72 -2.30 -3.60
CA PRO A 377 -15.35 -1.20 -2.88
C PRO A 377 -14.54 -0.69 -1.67
N VAL A 378 -13.56 -1.44 -1.23
CA VAL A 378 -12.61 -0.98 -0.20
C VAL A 378 -11.51 -0.18 -0.87
N HIS A 379 -11.34 1.07 -0.46
CA HIS A 379 -10.31 1.95 -1.00
C HIS A 379 -8.92 1.35 -0.73
N PRO A 380 -8.12 1.03 -1.77
CA PRO A 380 -6.77 0.55 -1.57
C PRO A 380 -5.84 1.72 -1.22
N TYR A 381 -5.26 1.68 -0.04
CA TYR A 381 -4.31 2.68 0.45
C TYR A 381 -3.05 2.75 -0.43
N GLY A 382 -2.55 3.93 -0.67
CA GLY A 382 -1.23 4.14 -1.27
C GLY A 382 -1.16 4.27 -2.80
N ILE A 383 -2.28 4.17 -3.56
CA ILE A 383 -2.27 4.33 -5.03
C ILE A 383 -3.12 5.51 -5.51
N THR A 384 -3.39 6.47 -4.65
CA THR A 384 -4.09 7.66 -5.12
C THR A 384 -3.18 8.53 -6.00
N ARG A 385 -3.71 8.96 -7.13
CA ARG A 385 -3.06 9.97 -7.96
C ARG A 385 -3.57 11.35 -7.60
N LYS A 386 -2.64 12.28 -7.49
CA LYS A 386 -2.98 13.68 -7.33
C LYS A 386 -3.63 14.19 -8.61
N THR A 387 -4.86 14.61 -8.51
CA THR A 387 -5.67 15.08 -9.63
C THR A 387 -5.89 16.56 -9.48
N TYR A 388 -5.52 17.31 -10.49
CA TYR A 388 -5.60 18.76 -10.51
C TYR A 388 -6.75 19.23 -11.39
N HIS A 389 -7.37 20.32 -10.98
CA HIS A 389 -7.97 21.25 -11.90
C HIS A 389 -6.87 21.79 -12.82
N SER A 390 -7.00 21.70 -14.14
CA SER A 390 -5.92 22.06 -15.07
C SER A 390 -5.56 23.53 -14.94
N ILE A 391 -4.35 23.78 -14.49
CA ILE A 391 -3.75 25.10 -14.53
C ILE A 391 -3.07 25.23 -15.89
N ASN A 392 -3.80 25.52 -16.93
CA ASN A 392 -3.17 25.95 -18.17
C ASN A 392 -2.55 27.33 -17.91
N GLN A 393 -1.23 27.43 -18.01
CA GLN A 393 -0.48 28.67 -17.71
C GLN A 393 -0.94 29.88 -18.55
N GLN A 394 -1.62 29.65 -19.66
CA GLN A 394 -2.07 30.72 -20.58
C GLN A 394 -3.53 31.13 -20.37
N GLN A 395 -4.35 30.41 -19.63
CA GLN A 395 -5.78 30.67 -19.43
C GLN A 395 -6.15 30.70 -17.94
N PHE A 396 -5.33 31.34 -17.15
CA PHE A 396 -5.64 31.55 -15.74
C PHE A 396 -6.66 32.69 -15.63
N ASP A 397 -7.93 32.33 -15.64
CA ASP A 397 -9.02 33.20 -15.26
C ASP A 397 -9.49 32.82 -13.86
N ASP A 398 -9.09 33.59 -12.86
CA ASP A 398 -9.50 33.41 -11.45
C ASP A 398 -11.02 33.47 -11.27
N ASP A 399 -11.73 33.99 -12.28
CA ASP A 399 -13.17 34.14 -12.33
C ASP A 399 -13.92 33.10 -13.17
N ALA A 400 -13.20 32.14 -13.78
CA ALA A 400 -13.81 31.18 -14.71
C ALA A 400 -14.91 30.30 -14.10
N GLY A 401 -14.95 30.15 -12.76
CA GLY A 401 -15.93 29.28 -12.09
C GLY A 401 -15.69 27.80 -12.40
N PHE A 402 -16.79 27.04 -12.60
CA PHE A 402 -16.69 25.61 -12.89
C PHE A 402 -16.32 25.36 -14.35
N THR A 403 -15.20 24.65 -14.55
CA THR A 403 -14.70 24.27 -15.89
C THR A 403 -14.28 22.81 -15.93
N TRP A 404 -14.31 22.21 -17.13
CA TRP A 404 -13.92 20.82 -17.39
C TRP A 404 -12.42 20.71 -17.63
N HIS A 405 -11.66 20.50 -16.58
CA HIS A 405 -10.23 20.29 -16.68
C HIS A 405 -9.75 19.28 -15.65
N THR A 406 -9.04 18.28 -16.11
CA THR A 406 -8.45 17.31 -15.20
C THR A 406 -7.11 16.83 -15.72
N THR A 407 -6.12 16.88 -14.88
CA THR A 407 -4.81 16.30 -15.15
C THR A 407 -4.34 15.50 -13.93
N HIS A 408 -3.67 14.39 -14.18
CA HIS A 408 -2.92 13.68 -13.15
C HIS A 408 -1.50 14.23 -13.06
N ASP A 409 -0.98 14.30 -11.85
CA ASP A 409 0.44 14.47 -11.61
C ASP A 409 1.15 13.13 -11.85
N ASN A 410 1.92 13.07 -12.92
CA ASN A 410 2.71 11.90 -13.28
C ASN A 410 4.13 11.97 -12.71
N TYR A 411 4.31 12.62 -11.56
CA TYR A 411 5.60 12.74 -10.92
C TYR A 411 6.21 11.36 -10.68
N GLY A 412 7.20 11.00 -11.51
CA GLY A 412 7.94 9.75 -11.42
C GLY A 412 7.76 8.76 -12.58
N SER A 413 6.80 8.96 -13.50
CA SER A 413 6.50 7.98 -14.57
C SER A 413 6.75 8.45 -16.01
N VAL A 414 7.30 9.66 -16.21
CA VAL A 414 7.46 10.19 -17.57
C VAL A 414 8.90 10.59 -17.85
N ALA A 415 9.38 10.20 -19.04
CA ALA A 415 10.62 10.68 -19.60
C ALA A 415 10.68 12.22 -19.54
N LYS A 416 11.83 12.77 -19.25
CA LYS A 416 12.10 14.17 -18.90
C LYS A 416 11.58 15.24 -19.88
N ASN A 417 10.92 14.87 -20.96
CA ASN A 417 10.48 15.76 -22.04
C ASN A 417 8.96 15.86 -22.24
N GLU A 418 8.16 15.09 -21.51
CA GLU A 418 6.70 15.22 -21.53
C GLU A 418 6.26 15.87 -20.22
N GLY A 419 5.39 16.89 -20.28
CA GLY A 419 4.96 17.65 -19.11
C GLY A 419 4.48 16.76 -17.97
N HIS A 420 4.73 17.18 -16.73
CA HIS A 420 4.39 16.44 -15.50
C HIS A 420 2.91 16.07 -15.36
N PHE A 421 2.06 16.52 -16.26
CA PHE A 421 0.61 16.37 -16.19
C PHE A 421 0.03 15.70 -17.43
N SER A 422 -0.81 14.71 -17.24
CA SER A 422 -1.54 14.04 -18.31
C SER A 422 -3.02 13.88 -17.97
N THR A 423 -3.87 13.76 -18.98
CA THR A 423 -5.28 13.42 -18.79
C THR A 423 -5.39 12.02 -18.21
N PRO A 424 -6.20 11.82 -17.15
CA PRO A 424 -6.44 10.50 -16.57
C PRO A 424 -7.05 9.55 -17.60
N VAL A 425 -6.45 8.36 -17.73
CA VAL A 425 -6.95 7.26 -18.57
C VAL A 425 -6.98 5.98 -17.76
N TYR A 426 -8.10 5.27 -17.81
CA TYR A 426 -8.33 4.00 -17.13
C TYR A 426 -8.71 2.93 -18.14
N GLN A 427 -8.08 1.77 -18.07
CA GLN A 427 -8.58 0.58 -18.77
C GLN A 427 -9.68 -0.02 -17.90
N LEU A 428 -10.93 -0.01 -18.37
CA LEU A 428 -12.09 -0.53 -17.66
C LEU A 428 -12.66 -1.70 -18.45
N ASP A 429 -12.85 -2.82 -17.76
CA ASP A 429 -13.53 -4.00 -18.29
C ASP A 429 -15.03 -3.88 -18.03
N GLU A 430 -15.85 -4.74 -18.65
CA GLU A 430 -17.26 -4.84 -18.35
C GLU A 430 -17.48 -5.24 -16.90
N GLY A 431 -18.42 -4.57 -16.20
CA GLY A 431 -18.77 -4.85 -14.81
C GLY A 431 -18.60 -3.67 -13.86
N ASP A 432 -18.52 -3.98 -12.57
CA ASP A 432 -18.49 -2.99 -11.51
C ASP A 432 -17.04 -2.50 -11.26
N HIS A 433 -16.91 -1.18 -11.20
CA HIS A 433 -15.68 -0.47 -10.83
C HIS A 433 -15.98 0.53 -9.73
N TYR A 434 -14.95 0.92 -9.00
CA TYR A 434 -15.06 1.89 -7.91
C TYR A 434 -14.08 3.03 -8.15
N PHE A 435 -14.60 4.23 -8.15
CA PHE A 435 -13.80 5.45 -8.23
C PHE A 435 -13.83 6.18 -6.90
N TRP A 436 -12.68 6.58 -6.40
CA TRP A 436 -12.55 7.29 -5.14
C TRP A 436 -12.01 8.69 -5.33
N ILE A 437 -12.56 9.60 -4.54
CA ILE A 437 -12.01 10.94 -4.34
C ILE A 437 -11.69 11.10 -2.87
N CYS A 438 -10.47 11.58 -2.56
CA CYS A 438 -10.08 11.94 -1.21
C CYS A 438 -9.67 13.41 -1.18
N GLY A 439 -9.95 14.08 -0.06
CA GLY A 439 -9.63 15.49 0.09
C GLY A 439 -8.13 15.76 0.12
N ARG A 440 -7.68 16.82 -0.56
CA ARG A 440 -6.28 17.27 -0.56
C ARG A 440 -6.16 18.78 -0.32
N SER A 441 -6.45 19.61 -1.29
CA SER A 441 -6.36 21.07 -1.14
C SER A 441 -7.61 21.65 -0.49
N GLY A 442 -7.46 22.33 0.63
CA GLY A 442 -8.57 23.04 1.28
C GLY A 442 -9.22 24.01 0.33
N GLY A 443 -10.57 23.96 0.25
CA GLY A 443 -11.33 24.84 -0.63
C GLY A 443 -11.59 24.33 -2.05
N PHE A 444 -10.99 23.21 -2.48
CA PHE A 444 -11.25 22.63 -3.80
C PHE A 444 -12.73 22.23 -3.94
N ARG A 445 -13.32 22.54 -5.09
CA ARG A 445 -14.73 22.31 -5.40
C ARG A 445 -14.87 21.42 -6.61
N ILE A 446 -15.79 20.46 -6.55
CA ILE A 446 -16.10 19.53 -7.62
C ILE A 446 -17.61 19.54 -7.82
N ASP A 447 -18.05 19.80 -9.04
CA ASP A 447 -19.45 19.81 -9.47
C ASP A 447 -19.83 18.47 -10.11
N LYS A 448 -19.09 18.06 -11.15
CA LYS A 448 -19.34 16.80 -11.88
C LYS A 448 -18.08 15.98 -12.10
N ILE A 449 -18.32 14.68 -12.29
CA ILE A 449 -17.31 13.71 -12.72
C ILE A 449 -17.79 13.12 -14.04
N HIS A 450 -16.94 13.11 -15.06
CA HIS A 450 -17.25 12.54 -16.36
C HIS A 450 -16.22 11.51 -16.77
N PHE A 451 -16.65 10.28 -16.99
CA PHE A 451 -15.89 9.25 -17.67
C PHE A 451 -16.41 9.06 -19.08
N PHE A 452 -15.52 9.00 -20.07
CA PHE A 452 -15.90 8.81 -21.46
C PHE A 452 -14.88 7.93 -22.16
N LYS A 453 -15.39 6.96 -22.91
CA LYS A 453 -14.57 6.00 -23.67
C LYS A 453 -13.83 6.73 -24.81
N GLU A 454 -12.58 6.34 -25.06
CA GLU A 454 -11.83 6.87 -26.21
C GLU A 454 -12.58 6.63 -27.52
N GLY A 455 -12.68 7.67 -28.36
CA GLY A 455 -13.43 7.64 -29.60
C GLY A 455 -14.89 8.08 -29.50
N VAL A 456 -15.43 8.22 -28.29
CA VAL A 456 -16.77 8.79 -28.10
C VAL A 456 -16.70 10.31 -28.16
N SER A 457 -17.56 10.92 -29.01
CA SER A 457 -17.66 12.38 -29.15
C SER A 457 -18.61 12.98 -28.10
N GLY A 458 -18.53 14.29 -27.90
CA GLY A 458 -19.51 15.03 -27.08
C GLY A 458 -19.16 15.17 -25.62
N PHE A 459 -17.91 14.98 -25.24
CA PHE A 459 -17.46 15.31 -23.92
C PHE A 459 -17.19 16.84 -23.79
N LYS A 460 -17.36 17.40 -22.58
CA LYS A 460 -17.24 18.85 -22.25
C LYS A 460 -18.48 19.69 -22.52
N SER A 461 -19.66 19.10 -22.63
CA SER A 461 -20.90 19.89 -22.66
C SER A 461 -21.45 20.04 -21.23
N ASP A 462 -21.68 21.28 -20.81
CA ASP A 462 -22.34 21.58 -19.52
C ASP A 462 -23.80 21.12 -19.51
N SER A 463 -24.38 20.83 -20.67
CA SER A 463 -25.75 20.35 -20.86
C SER A 463 -25.86 18.83 -20.98
N GLU A 464 -24.77 18.07 -20.85
CA GLU A 464 -24.86 16.60 -20.87
C GLU A 464 -25.68 16.08 -19.67
N PRO A 465 -26.72 15.27 -19.94
CA PRO A 465 -27.54 14.72 -18.85
C PRO A 465 -26.71 13.76 -17.99
N THR A 466 -27.02 13.73 -16.71
CA THR A 466 -26.47 12.73 -15.80
C THR A 466 -26.88 11.31 -16.21
N THR A 467 -25.99 10.39 -16.03
CA THR A 467 -26.26 8.97 -16.30
C THR A 467 -27.31 8.40 -15.32
N PRO A 468 -28.05 7.37 -15.74
CA PRO A 468 -28.99 6.68 -14.85
C PRO A 468 -28.32 6.17 -13.58
N VAL A 469 -29.03 6.26 -12.47
CA VAL A 469 -28.63 5.73 -11.18
C VAL A 469 -29.54 4.56 -10.85
N LEU A 470 -28.96 3.39 -10.68
CA LEU A 470 -29.67 2.28 -10.06
C LEU A 470 -29.54 2.39 -8.54
N SER A 471 -30.65 2.60 -7.84
CA SER A 471 -30.70 2.37 -6.41
C SER A 471 -30.64 0.87 -6.18
N THR A 472 -29.58 0.39 -5.53
CA THR A 472 -29.60 -0.98 -5.00
C THR A 472 -30.66 -1.04 -3.90
N GLU A 473 -31.82 -1.55 -4.23
CA GLU A 473 -32.77 -2.01 -3.22
C GLU A 473 -32.16 -3.23 -2.52
N GLN A 474 -32.00 -3.09 -1.20
CA GLN A 474 -31.87 -4.05 -0.08
C GLN A 474 -30.91 -5.22 -0.20
#